data_a81e53098a91d72a92c370e3f6a48f40
#
_entry.id   a81e53098a91d72a92c370e3f6a48f40
#
_cell.length_a   1.000
_cell.length_b   1.000
_cell.length_c   1.000
_cell.angle_alpha   90.00
_cell.angle_beta   90.00
_cell.angle_gamma   90.00
#
_symmetry.space_group_name_H-M   'P 1'
#
loop_
_entity.id
_entity.type
_entity.pdbx_description
1 polymer ?
#
loop_
_entity_poly.entity_id
_entity_poly.type
_entity_poly.pdbx_seq_one_letter_code
_entity_poly.pdbx_strand_id
1 'polypeptide(L)'
;MDISSRHFRAEFLQEWQGSPDAPYFDPSTPRNITGLVGHPVRLLCRVKNLQNRTVSWVRHRDIHLLTVGRYTYTSDQRFEAQHKPRSEEWALRIRSPQRRDSGQYECQISTTPPIGHAVFLNI
;
A
#
# COMPACT_ATOMS: atom_id res chain seq x y z
N MET A 1 35.57 -6.06 -9.94
CA MET A 1 35.11 -5.58 -8.68
C MET A 1 35.42 -6.55 -7.58
N ASP A 2 35.93 -6.03 -6.58
CA ASP A 2 36.29 -6.84 -5.48
C ASP A 2 35.12 -7.11 -4.52
N ILE A 3 35.37 -7.95 -3.58
CA ILE A 3 34.42 -8.33 -2.57
C ILE A 3 34.03 -7.14 -1.69
N SER A 4 34.96 -6.26 -1.43
CA SER A 4 34.74 -5.10 -0.59
C SER A 4 33.71 -4.17 -1.15
N SER A 5 33.76 -3.91 -2.45
CA SER A 5 32.78 -3.05 -3.10
C SER A 5 31.40 -3.69 -3.12
N ARG A 6 31.34 -4.99 -3.35
CA ARG A 6 30.09 -5.73 -3.32
C ARG A 6 29.51 -5.76 -1.91
N HIS A 7 30.35 -5.96 -0.93
CA HIS A 7 29.95 -5.97 0.46
C HIS A 7 29.43 -4.60 0.90
N PHE A 8 30.11 -3.56 0.50
CA PHE A 8 29.69 -2.20 0.79
C PHE A 8 28.29 -1.92 0.21
N ARG A 9 28.06 -2.36 -0.99
CA ARG A 9 26.78 -2.19 -1.65
C ARG A 9 25.65 -2.93 -0.93
N ALA A 10 25.90 -4.14 -0.50
CA ALA A 10 24.94 -4.94 0.25
C ALA A 10 24.66 -4.30 1.61
N GLU A 11 25.65 -3.82 2.29
CA GLU A 11 25.48 -3.13 3.56
C GLU A 11 24.69 -1.84 3.40
N PHE A 12 24.95 -1.08 2.36
CA PHE A 12 24.22 0.14 2.09
C PHE A 12 22.73 -0.14 1.87
N LEU A 13 22.39 -1.13 1.06
CA LEU A 13 21.02 -1.50 0.79
C LEU A 13 20.33 -2.02 2.05
N GLN A 14 21.02 -2.85 2.81
CA GLN A 14 20.50 -3.39 4.05
C GLN A 14 20.24 -2.29 5.08
N GLU A 15 21.20 -1.40 5.24
CA GLU A 15 21.09 -0.28 6.16
C GLU A 15 19.91 0.62 5.77
N TRP A 16 19.77 0.87 4.49
CA TRP A 16 18.72 1.74 4.00
C TRP A 16 17.32 1.13 4.13
N GLN A 17 17.20 -0.18 3.87
CA GLN A 17 15.93 -0.88 3.97
C GLN A 17 15.66 -1.44 5.36
N GLY A 18 16.70 -1.76 6.10
CA GLY A 18 16.61 -2.36 7.41
C GLY A 18 16.85 -1.39 8.58
N SER A 19 16.91 -0.10 8.29
CA SER A 19 17.06 0.90 9.34
C SER A 19 15.90 0.80 10.33
N PRO A 20 16.16 0.96 11.65
CA PRO A 20 15.08 0.95 12.64
C PRO A 20 14.02 2.00 12.35
N ASP A 21 14.39 3.07 11.63
CA ASP A 21 13.48 4.16 11.28
C ASP A 21 12.82 3.99 9.92
N ALA A 22 13.19 2.94 9.17
CA ALA A 22 12.60 2.71 7.86
C ALA A 22 11.15 2.26 8.00
N PRO A 23 10.26 2.75 7.14
CA PRO A 23 8.88 2.29 7.18
C PRO A 23 8.78 0.84 6.70
N TYR A 24 7.80 0.15 7.23
CA TYR A 24 7.51 -1.23 6.83
C TYR A 24 6.03 -1.52 7.04
N PHE A 25 5.55 -2.57 6.38
CA PHE A 25 4.18 -3.01 6.55
C PHE A 25 4.08 -3.95 7.73
N ASP A 26 3.08 -3.73 8.58
CA ASP A 26 2.81 -4.63 9.68
C ASP A 26 2.50 -6.03 9.12
N PRO A 27 3.12 -7.10 9.66
CA PRO A 27 2.86 -8.47 9.17
C PRO A 27 1.40 -8.90 9.24
N SER A 28 0.60 -8.27 10.08
CA SER A 28 -0.83 -8.57 10.20
C SER A 28 -1.67 -7.97 9.08
N THR A 29 -1.06 -7.17 8.21
CA THR A 29 -1.77 -6.56 7.08
C THR A 29 -2.31 -7.65 6.17
N PRO A 30 -3.62 -7.68 5.90
CA PRO A 30 -4.21 -8.74 5.09
C PRO A 30 -3.67 -8.75 3.67
N ARG A 31 -3.57 -9.95 3.08
CA ARG A 31 -3.15 -10.13 1.68
C ARG A 31 -4.32 -10.50 0.78
N ASN A 32 -5.41 -10.95 1.36
CA ASN A 32 -6.60 -11.37 0.62
C ASN A 32 -7.83 -10.83 1.31
N ILE A 33 -8.71 -10.22 0.53
CA ILE A 33 -9.97 -9.67 1.02
C ILE A 33 -11.07 -10.22 0.12
N THR A 34 -12.11 -10.74 0.72
CA THR A 34 -13.30 -11.21 0.01
C THR A 34 -14.46 -10.31 0.34
N GLY A 35 -15.20 -9.91 -0.67
CA GLY A 35 -16.38 -9.06 -0.49
C GLY A 35 -17.53 -9.56 -1.34
N LEU A 36 -18.65 -8.85 -1.26
CA LEU A 36 -19.88 -9.16 -1.99
C LEU A 36 -20.23 -8.00 -2.90
N VAL A 37 -20.77 -8.33 -4.07
CA VAL A 37 -21.24 -7.33 -5.03
C VAL A 37 -22.18 -6.35 -4.34
N GLY A 38 -21.93 -5.06 -4.48
CA GLY A 38 -22.79 -4.00 -3.95
C GLY A 38 -22.62 -3.70 -2.47
N HIS A 39 -21.86 -4.49 -1.73
CA HIS A 39 -21.65 -4.26 -0.30
C HIS A 39 -20.28 -3.61 -0.08
N PRO A 40 -20.19 -2.50 0.67
CA PRO A 40 -18.92 -1.82 0.86
C PRO A 40 -17.84 -2.77 1.39
N VAL A 41 -16.63 -2.61 0.86
CA VAL A 41 -15.48 -3.39 1.26
C VAL A 41 -14.32 -2.43 1.53
N ARG A 42 -13.44 -2.79 2.46
CA ARG A 42 -12.25 -2.01 2.82
C ARG A 42 -11.02 -2.87 2.64
N LEU A 43 -10.05 -2.34 1.92
CA LEU A 43 -8.71 -2.91 1.84
C LEU A 43 -7.86 -2.20 2.88
N LEU A 44 -7.17 -2.96 3.71
CA LEU A 44 -6.43 -2.41 4.84
C LEU A 44 -4.93 -2.48 4.59
N CYS A 45 -4.24 -1.43 5.01
CA CYS A 45 -2.79 -1.36 4.96
C CYS A 45 -2.30 -0.77 6.27
N ARG A 46 -1.54 -1.54 7.05
CA ARG A 46 -0.95 -1.06 8.29
C ARG A 46 0.52 -0.77 8.08
N VAL A 47 0.89 0.47 8.34
CA VAL A 47 2.24 0.95 8.09
C VAL A 47 2.87 1.38 9.40
N LYS A 48 4.08 0.88 9.65
CA LYS A 48 4.90 1.25 10.80
C LYS A 48 5.99 2.22 10.34
N ASN A 49 6.31 3.17 11.19
CA ASN A 49 7.40 4.12 10.97
C ASN A 49 7.21 4.95 9.68
N LEU A 50 6.00 5.37 9.41
CA LEU A 50 5.70 6.12 8.19
C LEU A 50 6.41 7.47 8.17
N GLN A 51 6.39 8.19 9.28
CA GLN A 51 6.97 9.53 9.40
C GLN A 51 6.33 10.48 8.39
N ASN A 52 7.14 11.19 7.61
CA ASN A 52 6.66 12.18 6.65
C ASN A 52 6.41 11.62 5.25
N ARG A 53 6.35 10.31 5.12
CA ARG A 53 6.10 9.67 3.82
C ARG A 53 4.61 9.53 3.57
N THR A 54 4.26 9.24 2.33
CA THR A 54 2.88 9.14 1.88
C THR A 54 2.52 7.69 1.56
N VAL A 55 1.30 7.30 1.91
CA VAL A 55 0.74 6.00 1.56
C VAL A 55 -0.24 6.21 0.41
N SER A 56 -0.13 5.41 -0.63
CA SER A 56 -1.01 5.47 -1.79
C SER A 56 -1.57 4.10 -2.10
N TRP A 57 -2.76 4.06 -2.68
CA TRP A 57 -3.36 2.83 -3.21
C TRP A 57 -3.38 2.88 -4.72
N VAL A 58 -2.97 1.77 -5.33
CA VAL A 58 -2.89 1.62 -6.80
C VAL A 58 -3.62 0.35 -7.20
N ARG A 59 -4.44 0.42 -8.25
CA ARG A 59 -5.04 -0.76 -8.85
C ARG A 59 -4.05 -1.33 -9.87
N HIS A 60 -3.68 -2.58 -9.68
CA HIS A 60 -2.55 -3.17 -10.39
C HIS A 60 -2.83 -3.42 -11.89
N ARG A 61 -4.05 -3.85 -12.23
CA ARG A 61 -4.36 -4.26 -13.61
C ARG A 61 -4.11 -3.17 -14.67
N ASP A 62 -4.29 -1.90 -14.30
CA ASP A 62 -4.11 -0.77 -15.21
C ASP A 62 -3.17 0.30 -14.61
N ILE A 63 -2.54 -0.02 -13.49
CA ILE A 63 -1.63 0.89 -12.77
C ILE A 63 -2.33 2.22 -12.51
N HIS A 64 -3.57 2.15 -12.08
CA HIS A 64 -4.39 3.34 -11.83
C HIS A 64 -4.21 3.79 -10.39
N LEU A 65 -3.74 5.02 -10.22
CA LEU A 65 -3.60 5.62 -8.89
C LEU A 65 -4.98 5.96 -8.34
N LEU A 66 -5.31 5.39 -7.20
CA LEU A 66 -6.63 5.56 -6.59
C LEU A 66 -6.62 6.61 -5.50
N THR A 67 -5.62 6.56 -4.61
CA THR A 67 -5.53 7.49 -3.48
C THR A 67 -4.10 7.94 -3.27
N VAL A 68 -3.94 9.13 -2.68
CA VAL A 68 -2.66 9.67 -2.24
C VAL A 68 -2.88 10.21 -0.83
N GLY A 69 -2.30 9.54 0.16
CA GLY A 69 -2.54 9.92 1.55
C GLY A 69 -4.01 9.83 1.91
N ARG A 70 -4.58 10.92 2.37
CA ARG A 70 -6.01 10.99 2.75
C ARG A 70 -6.90 11.42 1.58
N TYR A 71 -6.33 11.67 0.42
CA TYR A 71 -7.07 12.21 -0.71
C TYR A 71 -7.38 11.13 -1.73
N THR A 72 -8.59 11.12 -2.23
CA THR A 72 -9.00 10.26 -3.32
C THR A 72 -8.62 10.95 -4.62
N TYR A 73 -7.73 10.33 -5.39
CA TYR A 73 -7.22 10.87 -6.65
C TYR A 73 -8.07 10.49 -7.84
N THR A 74 -8.59 9.26 -7.84
CA THR A 74 -9.41 8.76 -8.96
C THR A 74 -10.72 9.52 -9.08
N SER A 75 -11.22 9.65 -10.31
CA SER A 75 -12.55 10.22 -10.56
C SER A 75 -13.67 9.22 -10.27
N ASP A 76 -13.34 7.94 -10.06
CA ASP A 76 -14.35 6.93 -9.73
C ASP A 76 -14.79 7.14 -8.28
N GLN A 77 -16.01 7.63 -8.11
CA GLN A 77 -16.53 8.02 -6.80
C GLN A 77 -16.81 6.86 -5.87
N ARG A 78 -16.69 5.63 -6.34
CA ARG A 78 -16.86 4.45 -5.49
C ARG A 78 -15.68 4.23 -4.56
N PHE A 79 -14.50 4.74 -4.94
CA PHE A 79 -13.28 4.61 -4.15
C PHE A 79 -13.11 5.78 -3.20
N GLU A 80 -12.67 5.49 -2.01
CA GLU A 80 -12.48 6.50 -0.98
C GLU A 80 -11.28 6.16 -0.11
N ALA A 81 -10.39 7.14 0.08
CA ALA A 81 -9.31 7.01 1.03
C ALA A 81 -9.87 7.17 2.44
N GLN A 82 -9.49 6.28 3.35
CA GLN A 82 -9.90 6.36 4.75
C GLN A 82 -8.67 6.26 5.66
N HIS A 83 -8.47 7.29 6.47
CA HIS A 83 -7.37 7.31 7.41
C HIS A 83 -7.72 8.25 8.56
N LYS A 84 -7.65 7.72 9.79
CA LYS A 84 -7.81 8.53 10.99
C LYS A 84 -6.46 9.15 11.36
N PRO A 85 -6.43 10.42 11.78
CA PRO A 85 -5.18 11.05 12.20
C PRO A 85 -4.44 10.18 13.23
N ARG A 86 -3.13 10.06 13.06
CA ARG A 86 -2.23 9.30 13.94
C ARG A 86 -2.44 7.79 13.92
N SER A 87 -3.33 7.29 13.09
CA SER A 87 -3.51 5.85 12.91
C SER A 87 -2.43 5.28 12.00
N GLU A 88 -2.04 4.04 12.23
CA GLU A 88 -1.15 3.29 11.34
C GLU A 88 -1.90 2.66 10.18
N GLU A 89 -3.22 2.71 10.21
CA GLU A 89 -4.06 2.05 9.23
C GLU A 89 -4.46 3.02 8.13
N TRP A 90 -4.19 2.60 6.90
CA TRP A 90 -4.54 3.33 5.69
C TRP A 90 -5.45 2.43 4.86
N ALA A 91 -6.70 2.81 4.72
CA ALA A 91 -7.68 1.96 4.06
C ALA A 91 -8.15 2.56 2.75
N LEU A 92 -8.46 1.65 1.82
CA LEU A 92 -9.18 1.98 0.60
C LEU A 92 -10.59 1.39 0.74
N ARG A 93 -11.60 2.23 0.69
CA ARG A 93 -12.99 1.80 0.75
C ARG A 93 -13.57 1.80 -0.66
N ILE A 94 -14.26 0.73 -1.01
CA ILE A 94 -15.02 0.64 -2.26
C ILE A 94 -16.49 0.56 -1.87
N ARG A 95 -17.28 1.57 -2.25
CA ARG A 95 -18.67 1.72 -1.77
C ARG A 95 -19.63 0.70 -2.36
N SER A 96 -19.45 0.38 -3.61
CA SER A 96 -20.32 -0.54 -4.33
C SER A 96 -19.48 -1.41 -5.24
N PRO A 97 -18.78 -2.39 -4.67
CA PRO A 97 -17.87 -3.21 -5.46
C PRO A 97 -18.63 -4.07 -6.47
N GLN A 98 -18.01 -4.24 -7.61
CA GLN A 98 -18.50 -5.07 -8.71
C GLN A 98 -17.51 -6.20 -8.95
N ARG A 99 -17.89 -7.27 -9.61
CA ARG A 99 -17.00 -8.39 -9.91
C ARG A 99 -15.74 -7.95 -10.66
N ARG A 100 -15.87 -6.96 -11.54
CA ARG A 100 -14.75 -6.42 -12.30
C ARG A 100 -13.71 -5.71 -11.43
N ASP A 101 -14.05 -5.37 -10.20
CA ASP A 101 -13.12 -4.77 -9.25
C ASP A 101 -12.19 -5.79 -8.61
N SER A 102 -12.47 -7.08 -8.79
CA SER A 102 -11.60 -8.15 -8.32
C SER A 102 -10.23 -8.03 -8.96
N GLY A 103 -9.20 -8.36 -8.22
CA GLY A 103 -7.83 -8.32 -8.70
C GLY A 103 -6.88 -7.80 -7.66
N GLN A 104 -5.67 -7.50 -8.07
CA GLN A 104 -4.61 -7.07 -7.18
C GLN A 104 -4.61 -5.56 -7.04
N TYR A 105 -4.53 -5.13 -5.79
CA TYR A 105 -4.32 -3.73 -5.41
C TYR A 105 -3.01 -3.66 -4.64
N GLU A 106 -2.39 -2.52 -4.64
CA GLU A 106 -1.13 -2.34 -3.93
C GLU A 106 -1.17 -1.08 -3.08
N CYS A 107 -0.80 -1.24 -1.82
CA CYS A 107 -0.55 -0.14 -0.91
C CYS A 107 0.93 0.20 -1.02
N GLN A 108 1.26 1.43 -1.35
CA GLN A 108 2.64 1.86 -1.58
C GLN A 108 3.05 2.96 -0.63
N ILE A 109 4.28 2.88 -0.15
CA ILE A 109 4.88 3.93 0.65
C ILE A 109 5.91 4.66 -0.21
N SER A 110 5.91 6.00 -0.13
CA SER A 110 6.76 6.86 -0.94
C SER A 110 8.22 6.87 -0.49
N THR A 111 8.81 5.72 -0.30
CA THR A 111 10.24 5.55 -0.10
C THR A 111 10.96 5.62 -1.45
N THR A 112 12.28 5.60 -1.47
CA THR A 112 13.06 5.63 -2.70
C THR A 112 14.00 4.42 -2.74
N PRO A 113 13.71 3.38 -3.52
CA PRO A 113 12.50 3.18 -4.33
C PRO A 113 11.26 2.92 -3.46
N PRO A 114 10.06 3.11 -4.00
CA PRO A 114 8.83 2.83 -3.26
C PRO A 114 8.75 1.37 -2.85
N ILE A 115 8.16 1.11 -1.70
CA ILE A 115 7.86 -0.25 -1.26
C ILE A 115 6.35 -0.45 -1.30
N GLY A 116 5.92 -1.66 -1.58
CA GLY A 116 4.52 -1.97 -1.76
C GLY A 116 4.09 -3.25 -1.07
N HIS A 117 2.81 -3.30 -0.73
CA HIS A 117 2.16 -4.47 -0.16
C HIS A 117 0.94 -4.80 -1.02
N ALA A 118 0.95 -6.00 -1.60
CA ALA A 118 -0.13 -6.43 -2.48
C ALA A 118 -1.29 -6.99 -1.68
N VAL A 119 -2.50 -6.60 -2.06
CA VAL A 119 -3.75 -7.11 -1.50
C VAL A 119 -4.61 -7.59 -2.66
N PHE A 120 -5.04 -8.82 -2.60
CA PHE A 120 -5.92 -9.39 -3.62
C PHE A 120 -7.36 -9.28 -3.16
N LEU A 121 -8.19 -8.64 -3.99
CA LEU A 121 -9.62 -8.48 -3.74
C LEU A 121 -10.40 -9.48 -4.57
N ASN A 122 -11.29 -10.21 -3.94
CA ASN A 122 -12.19 -11.15 -4.59
C ASN A 122 -13.65 -10.76 -4.29
N ILE A 123 -14.32 -10.30 -5.29
CA ILE A 123 -15.73 -9.94 -5.20
C ILE A 123 -16.57 -10.99 -5.92
#